data_18b9cbf5122fde689871c605fe35e508
#
_entry.id   18b9cbf5122fde689871c605fe35e508
#
_cell.length_a   1.000
_cell.length_b   1.000
_cell.length_c   1.000
_cell.angle_alpha   90.00
_cell.angle_beta   90.00
_cell.angle_gamma   90.00
#
_symmetry.space_group_name_H-M   'P 1'
#
loop_
_entity.id
_entity.type
_entity.pdbx_description
1 polymer ?
#
loop_
_entity_poly.entity_id
_entity_poly.type
_entity_poly.pdbx_seq_one_letter_code
_entity_poly.pdbx_strand_id
1 'polypeptide(L)'
;VGGKTAIDHPRGKNLLGAFHQPRFVFVDAAWLLTLPAREFSNGMAEVVKTAAIWDAADFAKLEDESDAIHAAVLSDEARAAPVGQGHTLATRTTSQTLLLDVIRGSIGVKAHIVTIDEKETGLRNLVNFGHSIGHAIEAVLTPAMLHGECIAVGMVLEAELSRLLHGLP
;
A
#
# COMPACT_ATOMS: atom_id res chain seq x y z
N VAL A 1 -2.62 10.33 -0.93
CA VAL A 1 -1.47 10.89 -1.65
C VAL A 1 -1.65 10.60 -3.14
N GLY A 2 -1.37 11.59 -4.02
CA GLY A 2 -1.34 11.38 -5.47
C GLY A 2 -2.44 12.09 -6.26
N GLY A 3 -3.40 12.73 -5.59
CA GLY A 3 -4.38 13.61 -6.23
C GLY A 3 -5.38 12.93 -7.18
N LYS A 4 -5.39 11.62 -7.29
CA LYS A 4 -6.43 10.89 -8.02
C LYS A 4 -7.70 10.88 -7.17
N THR A 5 -8.57 11.87 -7.38
CA THR A 5 -9.82 12.03 -6.63
C THR A 5 -10.99 11.70 -7.55
N ALA A 6 -11.69 10.60 -7.26
CA ALA A 6 -12.78 10.15 -8.09
C ALA A 6 -13.76 9.28 -7.30
N ILE A 7 -14.96 9.09 -7.86
CA ILE A 7 -15.95 8.15 -7.36
C ILE A 7 -16.18 7.03 -8.37
N ASP A 8 -16.47 5.87 -7.87
CA ASP A 8 -16.82 4.72 -8.69
C ASP A 8 -18.26 4.82 -9.16
N HIS A 9 -18.50 4.40 -10.39
CA HIS A 9 -19.80 4.36 -11.00
C HIS A 9 -20.07 2.94 -11.52
N PRO A 10 -21.34 2.47 -11.59
CA PRO A 10 -21.64 1.13 -12.08
C PRO A 10 -21.08 0.78 -13.47
N ARG A 11 -20.74 1.79 -14.27
CA ARG A 11 -20.13 1.62 -15.60
C ARG A 11 -18.60 1.57 -15.60
N GLY A 12 -17.95 1.78 -14.45
CA GLY A 12 -16.49 1.70 -14.32
C GLY A 12 -15.95 2.48 -13.13
N LYS A 13 -14.75 2.10 -12.73
CA LYS A 13 -13.98 2.76 -11.66
C LYS A 13 -13.52 4.15 -12.08
N ASN A 14 -13.52 5.08 -11.12
CA ASN A 14 -12.94 6.43 -11.26
C ASN A 14 -13.47 7.27 -12.44
N LEU A 15 -14.69 7.01 -12.93
CA LEU A 15 -15.24 7.71 -14.08
C LEU A 15 -15.55 9.19 -13.82
N LEU A 16 -15.89 9.55 -12.58
CA LEU A 16 -16.23 10.91 -12.19
C LEU A 16 -15.18 11.41 -11.22
N GLY A 17 -14.22 12.19 -11.70
CA GLY A 17 -13.13 12.66 -10.86
C GLY A 17 -12.18 13.63 -11.56
N ALA A 18 -11.14 14.03 -10.84
CA ALA A 18 -10.11 14.93 -11.31
C ALA A 18 -8.76 14.62 -10.67
N PHE A 19 -7.68 15.09 -11.29
CA PHE A 19 -6.39 15.21 -10.62
C PHE A 19 -6.41 16.47 -9.77
N HIS A 20 -6.51 16.30 -8.45
CA HIS A 20 -6.50 17.41 -7.51
C HIS A 20 -5.66 17.06 -6.28
N GLN A 21 -4.50 17.72 -6.15
CA GLN A 21 -3.58 17.47 -5.04
C GLN A 21 -4.11 18.06 -3.75
N PRO A 22 -4.04 17.32 -2.63
CA PRO A 22 -4.34 17.86 -1.31
C PRO A 22 -3.23 18.83 -0.88
N ARG A 23 -3.60 19.84 -0.09
CA ARG A 23 -2.58 20.72 0.54
C ARG A 23 -1.82 20.03 1.66
N PHE A 24 -2.50 19.17 2.39
CA PHE A 24 -1.95 18.38 3.50
C PHE A 24 -2.55 16.98 3.49
N VAL A 25 -1.77 16.00 3.93
CA VAL A 25 -2.21 14.63 4.21
C VAL A 25 -1.85 14.31 5.65
N PHE A 26 -2.87 14.03 6.47
CA PHE A 26 -2.69 13.63 7.85
C PHE A 26 -2.85 12.10 7.93
N VAL A 27 -1.88 11.44 8.55
CA VAL A 27 -1.89 9.99 8.74
C VAL A 27 -1.69 9.70 10.22
N ASP A 28 -2.70 9.08 10.83
CA ASP A 28 -2.62 8.60 12.20
C ASP A 28 -2.65 7.06 12.18
N ALA A 29 -1.52 6.44 12.53
CA ALA A 29 -1.36 5.00 12.53
C ALA A 29 -2.24 4.29 13.59
N ALA A 30 -2.75 5.01 14.60
CA ALA A 30 -3.64 4.44 15.59
C ALA A 30 -4.95 3.90 14.99
N TRP A 31 -5.38 4.43 13.85
CA TRP A 31 -6.57 3.94 13.13
C TRP A 31 -6.42 2.52 12.62
N LEU A 32 -5.19 2.05 12.40
CA LEU A 32 -4.94 0.68 11.98
C LEU A 32 -5.31 -0.34 13.05
N LEU A 33 -5.34 0.03 14.34
CA LEU A 33 -5.69 -0.85 15.44
C LEU A 33 -7.15 -1.33 15.41
N THR A 34 -8.02 -0.60 14.73
CA THR A 34 -9.42 -0.98 14.55
C THR A 34 -9.70 -1.72 13.24
N LEU A 35 -8.68 -1.86 12.38
CA LEU A 35 -8.82 -2.45 11.07
C LEU A 35 -8.92 -3.99 11.18
N PRO A 36 -9.86 -4.65 10.47
CA PRO A 36 -9.86 -6.10 10.36
C PRO A 36 -8.55 -6.62 9.75
N ALA A 37 -8.11 -7.81 10.16
CA ALA A 37 -6.85 -8.39 9.68
C ALA A 37 -6.78 -8.49 8.14
N ARG A 38 -7.88 -8.88 7.50
CA ARG A 38 -7.96 -8.96 6.04
C ARG A 38 -7.75 -7.61 5.36
N GLU A 39 -8.32 -6.53 5.94
CA GLU A 39 -8.16 -5.17 5.40
C GLU A 39 -6.75 -4.63 5.63
N PHE A 40 -6.11 -4.98 6.74
CA PHE A 40 -4.71 -4.67 6.96
C PHE A 40 -3.83 -5.34 5.91
N SER A 41 -3.99 -6.66 5.69
CA SER A 41 -3.25 -7.40 4.65
C SER A 41 -3.54 -6.86 3.24
N ASN A 42 -4.80 -6.49 2.97
CA ASN A 42 -5.20 -5.82 1.73
C ASN A 42 -4.41 -4.52 1.50
N GLY A 43 -4.27 -3.69 2.53
CA GLY A 43 -3.46 -2.46 2.46
C GLY A 43 -1.96 -2.72 2.30
N MET A 44 -1.43 -3.78 2.91
CA MET A 44 -0.01 -4.15 2.81
C MET A 44 0.42 -4.52 1.39
N ALA A 45 -0.48 -5.00 0.52
CA ALA A 45 -0.16 -5.26 -0.87
C ALA A 45 0.39 -4.01 -1.59
N GLU A 46 -0.18 -2.84 -1.31
CA GLU A 46 0.29 -1.56 -1.86
C GLU A 46 1.65 -1.15 -1.28
N VAL A 47 1.92 -1.46 -0.01
CA VAL A 47 3.22 -1.21 0.63
C VAL A 47 4.30 -2.08 -0.01
N VAL A 48 4.03 -3.38 -0.15
CA VAL A 48 4.93 -4.34 -0.83
C VAL A 48 5.20 -3.90 -2.27
N LYS A 49 4.17 -3.52 -3.01
CA LYS A 49 4.33 -2.98 -4.36
C LYS A 49 5.28 -1.78 -4.39
N THR A 50 5.09 -0.85 -3.47
CA THR A 50 5.90 0.37 -3.40
C THR A 50 7.38 0.05 -3.17
N ALA A 51 7.68 -0.89 -2.29
CA ALA A 51 9.04 -1.36 -2.05
C ALA A 51 9.60 -2.09 -3.27
N ALA A 52 8.84 -3.01 -3.86
CA ALA A 52 9.27 -3.80 -5.02
C ALA A 52 9.67 -2.94 -6.23
N ILE A 53 8.98 -1.82 -6.46
CA ILE A 53 9.29 -0.94 -7.60
C ILE A 53 10.37 0.09 -7.31
N TRP A 54 10.79 0.27 -6.05
CA TRP A 54 11.62 1.42 -5.70
C TRP A 54 12.91 1.07 -4.97
N ASP A 55 12.87 0.21 -3.96
CA ASP A 55 14.02 -0.07 -3.10
C ASP A 55 14.06 -1.53 -2.65
N ALA A 56 15.09 -2.25 -3.10
CA ALA A 56 15.30 -3.65 -2.75
C ALA A 56 15.56 -3.86 -1.25
N ALA A 57 16.15 -2.89 -0.55
CA ALA A 57 16.40 -2.99 0.88
C ALA A 57 15.08 -2.85 1.67
N ASP A 58 14.19 -1.95 1.25
CA ASP A 58 12.85 -1.84 1.84
C ASP A 58 12.03 -3.12 1.58
N PHE A 59 12.17 -3.73 0.41
CA PHE A 59 11.50 -5.00 0.09
C PHE A 59 12.00 -6.13 1.00
N ALA A 60 13.32 -6.31 1.11
CA ALA A 60 13.92 -7.31 2.00
C ALA A 60 13.51 -7.10 3.46
N LYS A 61 13.46 -5.85 3.93
CA LYS A 61 12.99 -5.52 5.28
C LYS A 61 11.53 -5.93 5.51
N LEU A 62 10.65 -5.74 4.53
CA LEU A 62 9.25 -6.18 4.62
C LEU A 62 9.15 -7.71 4.70
N GLU A 63 9.99 -8.44 3.99
CA GLU A 63 10.06 -9.90 4.03
C GLU A 63 10.54 -10.39 5.40
N ASP A 64 11.67 -9.87 5.88
CA ASP A 64 12.30 -10.28 7.15
C ASP A 64 11.44 -9.94 8.38
N GLU A 65 10.73 -8.81 8.35
CA GLU A 65 10.02 -8.25 9.50
C GLU A 65 8.49 -8.41 9.40
N SER A 66 7.99 -9.23 8.49
CA SER A 66 6.56 -9.39 8.22
C SER A 66 5.75 -9.71 9.48
N ASP A 67 6.21 -10.65 10.30
CA ASP A 67 5.52 -11.06 11.53
C ASP A 67 5.47 -9.92 12.57
N ALA A 68 6.56 -9.15 12.71
CA ALA A 68 6.62 -8.01 13.62
C ALA A 68 5.69 -6.88 13.17
N ILE A 69 5.58 -6.64 11.86
CA ILE A 69 4.66 -5.66 11.26
C ILE A 69 3.21 -6.06 11.53
N HIS A 70 2.86 -7.34 11.33
CA HIS A 70 1.54 -7.86 11.62
C HIS A 70 1.20 -7.75 13.12
N ALA A 71 2.11 -8.16 13.99
CA ALA A 71 1.93 -8.10 15.43
C ALA A 71 1.70 -6.67 15.95
N ALA A 72 2.33 -5.67 15.33
CA ALA A 72 2.17 -4.26 15.71
C ALA A 72 0.72 -3.74 15.59
N VAL A 73 -0.10 -4.39 14.78
CA VAL A 73 -1.50 -4.00 14.51
C VAL A 73 -2.49 -5.05 14.99
N LEU A 74 -2.18 -6.33 14.82
CA LEU A 74 -3.16 -7.42 14.94
C LEU A 74 -3.07 -8.18 16.26
N SER A 75 -2.01 -7.96 17.09
CA SER A 75 -1.93 -8.61 18.41
C SER A 75 -2.99 -8.05 19.37
N ASP A 76 -3.43 -8.89 20.29
CA ASP A 76 -4.38 -8.49 21.33
C ASP A 76 -3.84 -7.34 22.19
N GLU A 77 -2.53 -7.34 22.48
CA GLU A 77 -1.83 -6.29 23.21
C GLU A 77 -1.88 -4.94 22.47
N ALA A 78 -1.62 -4.95 21.15
CA ALA A 78 -1.67 -3.74 20.34
C ALA A 78 -3.08 -3.15 20.31
N ARG A 79 -4.11 -3.99 20.21
CA ARG A 79 -5.52 -3.60 20.13
C ARG A 79 -6.12 -3.21 21.50
N ALA A 80 -5.60 -3.75 22.59
CA ALA A 80 -6.03 -3.42 23.94
C ALA A 80 -5.40 -2.09 24.45
N ALA A 81 -4.38 -1.57 23.77
CA ALA A 81 -3.76 -0.32 24.16
C ALA A 81 -4.75 0.86 24.05
N PRO A 82 -4.85 1.72 25.09
CA PRO A 82 -5.82 2.83 25.07
C PRO A 82 -5.46 3.81 23.94
N VAL A 83 -6.40 3.98 23.02
CA VAL A 83 -6.31 4.97 21.94
C VAL A 83 -6.35 6.36 22.56
N GLY A 84 -5.36 7.21 22.30
CA GLY A 84 -5.35 8.61 22.71
C GLY A 84 -4.53 8.94 23.97
N GLN A 85 -3.96 7.98 24.68
CA GLN A 85 -2.89 8.31 25.62
C GLN A 85 -1.61 8.51 24.79
N GLY A 86 -1.18 9.77 24.66
CA GLY A 86 -0.07 10.18 23.82
C GLY A 86 1.17 9.31 24.02
N HIS A 87 1.33 8.32 23.16
CA HIS A 87 2.55 7.59 23.07
C HIS A 87 3.61 8.55 22.55
N THR A 88 4.40 9.10 23.45
CA THR A 88 5.60 9.82 23.04
C THR A 88 6.51 8.85 22.29
N LEU A 89 7.37 9.35 21.41
CA LEU A 89 8.39 8.54 20.71
C LEU A 89 9.17 7.61 21.67
N ALA A 90 9.31 8.01 22.93
CA ALA A 90 10.02 7.27 23.98
C ALA A 90 9.26 6.04 24.52
N THR A 91 7.96 5.89 24.27
CA THR A 91 7.13 4.81 24.82
C THR A 91 6.65 3.80 23.77
N ARG A 92 7.11 3.93 22.52
CA ARG A 92 6.74 3.02 21.44
C ARG A 92 7.49 1.69 21.55
N THR A 93 6.79 0.60 21.26
CA THR A 93 7.42 -0.71 21.10
C THR A 93 8.26 -0.73 19.81
N THR A 94 9.20 -1.66 19.72
CA THR A 94 10.01 -1.87 18.50
C THR A 94 9.12 -2.09 17.29
N SER A 95 8.08 -2.93 17.41
CA SER A 95 7.14 -3.23 16.34
C SER A 95 6.33 -2.00 15.89
N GLN A 96 5.92 -1.12 16.82
CA GLN A 96 5.23 0.13 16.47
C GLN A 96 6.16 1.11 15.75
N THR A 97 7.43 1.17 16.12
CA THR A 97 8.43 1.98 15.43
C THR A 97 8.65 1.47 14.02
N LEU A 98 8.81 0.16 13.86
CA LEU A 98 8.95 -0.51 12.56
C LEU A 98 7.76 -0.23 11.64
N LEU A 99 6.53 -0.38 12.14
CA LEU A 99 5.31 -0.08 11.37
C LEU A 99 5.29 1.38 10.87
N LEU A 100 5.68 2.32 11.73
CA LEU A 100 5.73 3.73 11.34
C LEU A 100 6.80 4.01 10.28
N ASP A 101 7.94 3.35 10.36
CA ASP A 101 9.01 3.49 9.37
C ASP A 101 8.55 2.92 8.01
N VAL A 102 7.86 1.77 8.00
CA VAL A 102 7.25 1.19 6.79
C VAL A 102 6.22 2.14 6.17
N ILE A 103 5.33 2.71 6.99
CA ILE A 103 4.33 3.68 6.52
C ILE A 103 5.02 4.92 5.93
N ARG A 104 6.02 5.47 6.62
CA ARG A 104 6.77 6.65 6.16
C ARG A 104 7.51 6.37 4.86
N GLY A 105 8.19 5.22 4.75
CA GLY A 105 8.89 4.80 3.54
C GLY A 105 7.92 4.74 2.35
N SER A 106 6.84 4.00 2.47
CA SER A 106 5.83 3.84 1.41
C SER A 106 5.20 5.18 1.00
N ILE A 107 4.84 6.04 1.96
CA ILE A 107 4.31 7.38 1.65
C ILE A 107 5.37 8.25 0.99
N GLY A 108 6.61 8.19 1.46
CA GLY A 108 7.74 8.96 0.92
C GLY A 108 8.01 8.65 -0.54
N VAL A 109 8.08 7.38 -0.90
CA VAL A 109 8.26 6.93 -2.30
C VAL A 109 7.11 7.43 -3.17
N LYS A 110 5.87 7.22 -2.74
CA LYS A 110 4.71 7.67 -3.52
C LYS A 110 4.65 9.19 -3.65
N ALA A 111 4.97 9.93 -2.60
CA ALA A 111 5.03 11.39 -2.65
C ALA A 111 6.12 11.86 -3.62
N HIS A 112 7.29 11.23 -3.61
CA HIS A 112 8.39 11.54 -4.52
C HIS A 112 7.99 11.32 -5.99
N ILE A 113 7.45 10.15 -6.31
CA ILE A 113 7.00 9.81 -7.67
C ILE A 113 5.93 10.80 -8.17
N VAL A 114 4.94 11.11 -7.32
CA VAL A 114 3.86 12.05 -7.67
C VAL A 114 4.36 13.48 -7.85
N THR A 115 5.40 13.88 -7.10
CA THR A 115 6.00 15.22 -7.25
C THR A 115 6.71 15.37 -8.59
N ILE A 116 7.35 14.30 -9.07
CA ILE A 116 8.05 14.29 -10.36
C ILE A 116 7.06 14.17 -11.53
N ASP A 117 6.05 13.33 -11.39
CA ASP A 117 5.11 13.01 -12.45
C ASP A 117 3.65 13.07 -11.94
N GLU A 118 3.15 14.27 -11.78
CA GLU A 118 1.79 14.50 -11.26
C GLU A 118 0.71 13.88 -12.15
N LYS A 119 0.89 13.96 -13.48
CA LYS A 119 -0.13 13.59 -14.48
C LYS A 119 -0.02 12.16 -15.01
N GLU A 120 0.94 11.37 -14.48
CA GLU A 120 1.13 9.97 -14.87
C GLU A 120 1.49 9.81 -16.36
N THR A 121 2.45 10.59 -16.80
CA THR A 121 2.93 10.56 -18.18
C THR A 121 4.22 9.75 -18.38
N GLY A 122 4.84 9.27 -17.29
CA GLY A 122 6.13 8.56 -17.32
C GLY A 122 6.40 7.75 -16.04
N LEU A 123 7.24 8.26 -15.16
CA LEU A 123 7.73 7.54 -13.97
C LEU A 123 6.59 7.01 -13.08
N ARG A 124 5.49 7.74 -12.96
CA ARG A 124 4.36 7.35 -12.14
C ARG A 124 3.67 6.08 -12.63
N ASN A 125 3.88 5.65 -13.88
CA ASN A 125 3.36 4.38 -14.36
C ASN A 125 3.91 3.18 -13.59
N LEU A 126 5.08 3.30 -12.94
CA LEU A 126 5.62 2.24 -12.07
C LEU A 126 4.68 1.87 -10.94
N VAL A 127 3.91 2.83 -10.40
CA VAL A 127 2.94 2.53 -9.32
C VAL A 127 1.76 1.66 -9.78
N ASN A 128 1.63 1.39 -11.08
CA ASN A 128 0.64 0.49 -11.64
C ASN A 128 1.13 -0.97 -11.76
N PHE A 129 2.33 -1.29 -11.25
CA PHE A 129 2.79 -2.67 -11.19
C PHE A 129 1.77 -3.57 -10.48
N GLY A 130 1.44 -4.68 -11.08
CA GLY A 130 0.38 -5.58 -10.63
C GLY A 130 -1.05 -5.14 -10.98
N HIS A 131 -1.26 -3.91 -11.46
CA HIS A 131 -2.60 -3.37 -11.67
C HIS A 131 -3.22 -3.78 -13.00
N SER A 132 -2.44 -4.08 -14.05
CA SER A 132 -3.00 -4.47 -15.34
C SER A 132 -3.76 -5.79 -15.23
N ILE A 133 -3.14 -6.80 -14.63
CA ILE A 133 -3.76 -8.10 -14.37
C ILE A 133 -4.67 -8.02 -13.15
N GLY A 134 -4.24 -7.34 -12.08
CA GLY A 134 -4.98 -7.21 -10.83
C GLY A 134 -6.36 -6.57 -11.01
N HIS A 135 -6.48 -5.50 -11.77
CA HIS A 135 -7.78 -4.87 -12.07
C HIS A 135 -8.69 -5.78 -12.91
N ALA A 136 -8.13 -6.59 -13.81
CA ALA A 136 -8.93 -7.56 -14.55
C ALA A 136 -9.52 -8.63 -13.61
N ILE A 137 -8.73 -9.12 -12.66
CA ILE A 137 -9.18 -10.03 -11.61
C ILE A 137 -10.24 -9.36 -10.73
N GLU A 138 -9.96 -8.14 -10.27
CA GLU A 138 -10.87 -7.35 -9.45
C GLU A 138 -12.23 -7.14 -10.12
N ALA A 139 -12.25 -6.83 -11.41
CA ALA A 139 -13.48 -6.62 -12.16
C ALA A 139 -14.41 -7.85 -12.20
N VAL A 140 -13.83 -9.04 -12.09
CA VAL A 140 -14.58 -10.31 -12.13
C VAL A 140 -14.95 -10.79 -10.73
N LEU A 141 -14.06 -10.58 -9.74
CA LEU A 141 -14.16 -11.22 -8.43
C LEU A 141 -14.65 -10.30 -7.30
N THR A 142 -14.81 -9.00 -7.55
CA THR A 142 -15.39 -8.09 -6.54
C THR A 142 -16.88 -8.46 -6.29
N PRO A 143 -17.36 -8.56 -5.03
CA PRO A 143 -16.68 -8.23 -3.76
C PRO A 143 -15.97 -9.43 -3.08
N ALA A 144 -15.88 -10.59 -3.73
CA ALA A 144 -15.28 -11.79 -3.13
C ALA A 144 -13.79 -11.61 -2.80
N MET A 145 -13.05 -10.90 -3.67
CA MET A 145 -11.67 -10.48 -3.45
C MET A 145 -11.57 -8.96 -3.30
N LEU A 146 -10.71 -8.54 -2.38
CA LEU A 146 -10.39 -7.14 -2.15
C LEU A 146 -9.34 -6.66 -3.15
N HIS A 147 -9.27 -5.34 -3.35
CA HIS A 147 -8.35 -4.71 -4.29
C HIS A 147 -6.89 -5.19 -4.13
N GLY A 148 -6.33 -5.08 -2.93
CA GLY A 148 -4.93 -5.48 -2.68
C GLY A 148 -4.70 -6.98 -2.84
N GLU A 149 -5.69 -7.83 -2.56
CA GLU A 149 -5.61 -9.27 -2.85
C GLU A 149 -5.47 -9.51 -4.36
N CYS A 150 -6.24 -8.78 -5.17
CA CYS A 150 -6.15 -8.85 -6.63
C CYS A 150 -4.80 -8.30 -7.15
N ILE A 151 -4.34 -7.17 -6.59
CA ILE A 151 -3.05 -6.57 -6.96
C ILE A 151 -1.89 -7.49 -6.57
N ALA A 152 -1.94 -8.15 -5.42
CA ALA A 152 -0.90 -9.10 -5.00
C ALA A 152 -0.76 -10.25 -6.02
N VAL A 153 -1.86 -10.83 -6.48
CA VAL A 153 -1.85 -11.82 -7.54
C VAL A 153 -1.34 -11.23 -8.85
N GLY A 154 -1.79 -10.02 -9.19
CA GLY A 154 -1.35 -9.30 -10.38
C GLY A 154 0.16 -9.07 -10.40
N MET A 155 0.77 -8.66 -9.29
CA MET A 155 2.23 -8.45 -9.18
C MET A 155 3.01 -9.73 -9.48
N VAL A 156 2.60 -10.87 -8.94
CA VAL A 156 3.25 -12.16 -9.19
C VAL A 156 3.17 -12.54 -10.67
N LEU A 157 1.99 -12.39 -11.26
CA LEU A 157 1.77 -12.74 -12.67
C LEU A 157 2.49 -11.79 -13.62
N GLU A 158 2.51 -10.49 -13.34
CA GLU A 158 3.23 -9.50 -14.17
C GLU A 158 4.75 -9.66 -14.05
N ALA A 159 5.27 -10.00 -12.86
CA ALA A 159 6.68 -10.32 -12.67
C ALA A 159 7.09 -11.57 -13.47
N GLU A 160 6.29 -12.65 -13.41
CA GLU A 160 6.56 -13.88 -14.18
C GLU A 160 6.46 -13.62 -15.68
N LEU A 161 5.48 -12.86 -16.13
CA LEU A 161 5.34 -12.46 -17.52
C LEU A 161 6.58 -11.67 -17.99
N SER A 162 7.06 -10.74 -17.17
CA SER A 162 8.26 -9.95 -17.44
C SER A 162 9.51 -10.83 -17.53
N ARG A 163 9.63 -11.81 -16.64
CA ARG A 163 10.70 -12.82 -16.67
C ARG A 163 10.69 -13.61 -17.98
N LEU A 164 9.51 -14.05 -18.42
CA LEU A 164 9.38 -14.85 -19.65
C LEU A 164 9.63 -14.02 -20.92
N LEU A 165 9.20 -12.77 -20.96
CA LEU A 165 9.26 -11.94 -22.17
C LEU A 165 10.58 -11.16 -22.29
N HIS A 166 11.17 -10.75 -21.17
CA HIS A 166 12.32 -9.85 -21.14
C HIS A 166 13.55 -10.43 -20.46
N GLY A 167 13.47 -11.68 -19.98
CA GLY A 167 14.61 -12.36 -19.34
C GLY A 167 15.05 -11.73 -18.03
N LEU A 168 14.15 -11.10 -17.30
CA LEU A 168 14.45 -10.61 -15.96
C LEU A 168 14.83 -11.80 -15.05
N PRO A 169 15.80 -11.61 -14.13
CA PRO A 169 16.27 -12.67 -13.24
C PRO A 169 15.18 -13.20 -12.34
#